data_1c744ca12206548de3acb361c93a8878
#
_entry.id   1c744ca12206548de3acb361c93a8878
#
_cell.length_a   1.000
_cell.length_b   1.000
_cell.length_c   1.000
_cell.angle_alpha   90.00
_cell.angle_beta   90.00
_cell.angle_gamma   90.00
#
_symmetry.space_group_name_H-M   'P 1'
#
loop_
_entity.id
_entity.type
_entity.pdbx_description
1 polymer ?
#
loop_
_entity_poly.entity_id
_entity_poly.type
_entity_poly.pdbx_seq_one_letter_code
_entity_poly.pdbx_strand_id
1 'polypeptide(L)' 'MVIRVKAFKDDALIGEYSSLTDCAKNLNISSSGISMCLSGKRKTSGGYTFQIN' A
#
# COMPACT_ATOMS: atom_id res chain seq x y z
N MET A 1 -15.50 -3.84 -10.37
CA MET A 1 -14.04 -4.00 -10.50
C MET A 1 -13.41 -3.98 -9.13
N VAL A 2 -12.67 -5.01 -8.80
CA VAL A 2 -12.06 -5.12 -7.46
C VAL A 2 -10.61 -4.71 -7.55
N ILE A 3 -10.24 -3.67 -6.80
CA ILE A 3 -8.85 -3.23 -6.71
C ILE A 3 -8.28 -3.83 -5.43
N ARG A 4 -7.19 -4.57 -5.57
CA ARG A 4 -6.49 -5.12 -4.41
C ARG A 4 -5.14 -4.44 -4.28
N VAL A 5 -4.87 -3.95 -3.09
CA VAL A 5 -3.60 -3.32 -2.77
C VAL A 5 -2.75 -4.33 -2.01
N LYS A 6 -1.58 -4.62 -2.53
CA LYS A 6 -0.64 -5.51 -1.87
C LYS A 6 0.42 -4.69 -1.17
N ALA A 7 0.65 -4.97 0.09
CA ALA A 7 1.65 -4.29 0.89
C ALA A 7 2.85 -5.21 1.11
N PHE A 8 4.04 -4.67 0.88
CA PHE A 8 5.30 -5.40 1.03
C PHE A 8 6.19 -4.67 2.02
N LYS A 9 6.94 -5.43 2.79
CA LYS A 9 7.99 -4.89 3.64
C LYS A 9 9.22 -5.78 3.47
N ASP A 10 10.36 -5.17 3.13
CA ASP A 10 11.61 -5.90 2.87
C ASP A 10 11.42 -6.99 1.82
N ASP A 11 10.69 -6.67 0.76
CA ASP A 11 10.35 -7.56 -0.35
C ASP A 11 9.47 -8.74 0.05
N ALA A 12 8.91 -8.74 1.25
CA ALA A 12 8.00 -9.77 1.71
C ALA A 12 6.56 -9.25 1.72
N LEU A 13 5.65 -10.03 1.17
CA LEU A 13 4.23 -9.66 1.19
C LEU A 13 3.70 -9.79 2.61
N ILE A 14 3.22 -8.66 3.17
CA ILE A 14 2.68 -8.66 4.53
C ILE A 14 1.16 -8.66 4.56
N GLY A 15 0.51 -8.34 3.45
CA GLY A 15 -0.94 -8.38 3.41
C GLY A 15 -1.51 -7.87 2.10
N GLU A 16 -2.78 -8.19 1.89
CA GLU A 16 -3.57 -7.67 0.78
C GLU A 16 -4.81 -7.00 1.34
N TYR A 17 -5.18 -5.88 0.75
CA TYR A 17 -6.30 -5.08 1.22
C TYR A 17 -7.21 -4.73 0.04
N SER A 18 -8.51 -4.63 0.31
CA SER A 18 -9.48 -4.37 -0.75
C SER A 18 -9.57 -2.91 -1.14
N SER A 19 -8.96 -2.01 -0.37
CA SER A 19 -8.97 -0.58 -0.70
C SER A 19 -7.77 0.10 -0.05
N LEU A 20 -7.47 1.31 -0.54
CA LEU A 20 -6.41 2.13 0.05
C LEU A 20 -6.73 2.48 1.49
N THR A 21 -7.99 2.77 1.76
CA THR A 21 -8.43 3.11 3.10
C THR A 21 -8.19 1.96 4.09
N ASP A 22 -8.57 0.75 3.68
CA ASP A 22 -8.34 -0.44 4.50
C ASP A 22 -6.86 -0.65 4.77
N CYS A 23 -6.05 -0.54 3.71
CA CYS A 23 -4.61 -0.70 3.83
C CYS A 23 -4.03 0.32 4.80
N ALA A 24 -4.42 1.58 4.66
CA ALA A 24 -3.94 2.65 5.52
C ALA A 24 -4.31 2.42 6.98
N LYS A 25 -5.54 1.98 7.24
CA LYS A 25 -5.98 1.70 8.60
C LYS A 25 -5.22 0.56 9.23
N ASN A 26 -5.02 -0.51 8.48
CA ASN A 26 -4.34 -1.70 9.00
C ASN A 26 -2.86 -1.45 9.26
N LEU A 27 -2.23 -0.63 8.43
CA LEU A 27 -0.82 -0.30 8.59
C LEU A 27 -0.58 0.96 9.41
N ASN A 28 -1.67 1.65 9.78
CA ASN A 28 -1.60 2.88 10.54
C ASN A 28 -0.77 3.95 9.84
N ILE A 29 -1.00 4.11 8.54
CA ILE A 29 -0.32 5.11 7.72
C ILE A 29 -1.36 5.89 6.90
N SER A 30 -0.91 6.94 6.23
CA SER A 30 -1.79 7.78 5.42
C SER A 30 -2.08 7.12 4.07
N SER A 31 -3.36 7.15 3.67
CA SER A 31 -3.75 6.66 2.35
C SER A 31 -3.12 7.49 1.23
N SER A 32 -2.84 8.76 1.49
CA SER A 32 -2.13 9.62 0.53
C SER A 32 -0.75 9.07 0.21
N GLY A 33 -0.03 8.58 1.24
CA GLY A 33 1.27 7.97 1.05
C GLY A 33 1.20 6.73 0.18
N ILE A 34 0.19 5.90 0.39
CA ILE A 34 -0.03 4.70 -0.42
C ILE A 34 -0.29 5.09 -1.88
N SER A 35 -1.14 6.09 -2.08
CA SER A 35 -1.46 6.58 -3.42
C SER A 35 -0.21 7.07 -4.14
N MET A 36 0.66 7.78 -3.44
CA MET A 36 1.92 8.25 -4.02
C MET A 36 2.85 7.10 -4.39
N CYS A 37 2.90 6.06 -3.56
CA CYS A 37 3.69 4.88 -3.87
C CYS A 37 3.17 4.19 -5.13
N LEU A 38 1.85 4.09 -5.27
CA LEU A 38 1.23 3.45 -6.42
C LEU A 38 1.41 4.25 -7.70
N SER A 39 1.46 5.58 -7.60
CA SER A 39 1.64 6.43 -8.77
C SER A 39 3.12 6.60 -9.14
N GLY A 40 4.03 6.08 -8.34
CA GLY A 40 5.46 6.16 -8.61
C GLY A 40 6.15 7.40 -8.07
N LYS A 41 5.44 8.26 -7.37
CA LYS A 41 6.03 9.49 -6.80
C LYS A 41 6.88 9.20 -5.58
N ARG A 42 6.61 8.10 -4.88
CA ARG A 42 7.37 7.66 -3.73
C ARG A 42 7.70 6.18 -3.89
N LYS A 43 8.85 5.79 -3.39
CA LYS A 43 9.23 4.37 -3.39
C LYS A 43 8.61 3.62 -2.23
N THR A 44 8.52 4.26 -1.06
CA THR A 44 7.99 3.63 0.14
C THR A 44 7.12 4.62 0.91
N SER A 45 6.26 4.09 1.76
CA SER A 45 5.49 4.87 2.71
C SER A 45 5.47 4.10 4.03
N GLY A 46 5.98 4.72 5.09
CA GLY A 46 6.07 4.07 6.39
C GLY A 46 6.93 2.82 6.39
N GLY A 47 7.89 2.71 5.45
CA GLY A 47 8.72 1.52 5.32
C GLY A 47 8.10 0.41 4.49
N TYR A 48 6.93 0.66 3.88
CA TYR A 48 6.23 -0.32 3.07
C TYR A 48 6.25 0.06 1.60
N THR A 49 6.23 -0.95 0.73
CA THR A 49 6.00 -0.74 -0.69
C THR A 49 4.63 -1.32 -1.05
N PHE A 50 4.04 -0.81 -2.11
CA PHE A 50 2.67 -1.19 -2.47
C PHE A 50 2.56 -1.47 -3.95
N GLN A 51 1.66 -2.41 -4.29
CA GLN A 51 1.34 -2.72 -5.68
C GLN A 51 -0.16 -2.91 -5.81
N ILE A 52 -0.70 -2.55 -6.96
CA ILE A 52 -2.08 -2.84 -7.30
C ILE A 52 -2.10 -4.09 -8.16
N ASN A 53 -3.01 -4.96 -7.82
CA ASN A 53 -3.18 -6.19 -8.58
C ASN A 53 -4.15 -5.95 -9.74
#